data_b36bab1a9576c31e9dc7c12d213af42b
#
_entry.id   b36bab1a9576c31e9dc7c12d213af42b
#
_cell.length_a   1.000
_cell.length_b   1.000
_cell.length_c   1.000
_cell.angle_alpha   90.00
_cell.angle_beta   90.00
_cell.angle_gamma   90.00
#
_symmetry.space_group_name_H-M   'P 1'
#
loop_
_entity.id
_entity.type
_entity.pdbx_description
1 polymer ?
#
loop_
_entity_poly.entity_id
_entity_poly.type
_entity_poly.pdbx_seq_one_letter_code
_entity_poly.pdbx_strand_id
1 'polypeptide(L)'
;MNSNILKNKNCLITGATGGLGKEIAVELVKCGCNLFLTGKQEKKLEKLKGDINQYIKNNSVQYQHTDLLNSNELNYLIKKIRAKFNSIDVLINCAGIFPVNPISKNSLDEYDTCMNLNVRVPFVLAKEFSKDMVKNEWGRIVNIASSGAYNGLKNTTIYRSSKHALLGLSRSLYNELKEFNVRTFCISPGPIKTEMGKDIIKKENPDEDYESFMNPTQIAEFITFVISFDNNLISPEIRLGRIK
;
A
#
# COMPACT_ATOMS: atom_id res chain seq x y z
N MET A 1 -4.14 -6.36 21.87
CA MET A 1 -4.61 -5.85 20.56
C MET A 1 -6.12 -6.00 20.50
N ASN A 2 -6.85 -4.95 20.16
CA ASN A 2 -8.29 -5.08 19.94
C ASN A 2 -8.51 -5.52 18.47
N SER A 3 -8.14 -6.76 18.16
CA SER A 3 -8.25 -7.35 16.81
C SER A 3 -9.70 -7.41 16.30
N ASN A 4 -10.68 -7.16 17.20
CA ASN A 4 -12.09 -7.16 16.84
C ASN A 4 -12.51 -5.99 15.95
N ILE A 5 -11.78 -4.86 15.94
CA ILE A 5 -12.17 -3.69 15.16
C ILE A 5 -12.02 -3.87 13.65
N LEU A 6 -11.07 -4.72 13.23
CA LEU A 6 -10.83 -5.06 11.82
C LEU A 6 -11.70 -6.22 11.34
N LYS A 7 -12.35 -6.96 12.24
CA LYS A 7 -13.18 -8.09 11.87
C LYS A 7 -14.35 -7.65 10.99
N ASN A 8 -14.56 -8.38 9.90
CA ASN A 8 -15.56 -8.12 8.86
C ASN A 8 -15.36 -6.81 8.08
N LYS A 9 -14.28 -6.08 8.28
CA LYS A 9 -13.96 -4.89 7.49
C LYS A 9 -13.54 -5.29 6.07
N ASN A 10 -13.99 -4.52 5.09
CA ASN A 10 -13.67 -4.72 3.68
C ASN A 10 -12.38 -3.97 3.35
N CYS A 11 -11.35 -4.70 2.97
CA CYS A 11 -10.02 -4.17 2.69
C CYS A 11 -9.66 -4.29 1.21
N LEU A 12 -9.25 -3.20 0.58
CA LEU A 12 -8.62 -3.20 -0.74
C LEU A 12 -7.10 -3.10 -0.60
N ILE A 13 -6.38 -4.01 -1.24
CA ILE A 13 -4.90 -4.00 -1.26
C ILE A 13 -4.42 -3.91 -2.71
N THR A 14 -3.76 -2.80 -3.06
CA THR A 14 -3.06 -2.70 -4.34
C THR A 14 -1.64 -3.23 -4.22
N GLY A 15 -1.09 -3.80 -5.31
CA GLY A 15 0.23 -4.43 -5.24
C GLY A 15 0.28 -5.66 -4.32
N ALA A 16 -0.85 -6.35 -4.15
CA ALA A 16 -1.02 -7.48 -3.25
C ALA A 16 -0.06 -8.65 -3.52
N THR A 17 0.47 -8.76 -4.74
CA THR A 17 1.43 -9.82 -5.12
C THR A 17 2.89 -9.46 -4.86
N GLY A 18 3.17 -8.21 -4.44
CA GLY A 18 4.49 -7.77 -4.01
C GLY A 18 4.86 -8.31 -2.62
N GLY A 19 6.16 -8.30 -2.28
CA GLY A 19 6.63 -8.88 -1.02
C GLY A 19 5.94 -8.31 0.23
N LEU A 20 5.74 -6.99 0.31
CA LEU A 20 5.03 -6.37 1.43
C LEU A 20 3.51 -6.54 1.32
N GLY A 21 2.94 -6.35 0.12
CA GLY A 21 1.49 -6.46 -0.08
C GLY A 21 0.93 -7.85 0.26
N LYS A 22 1.72 -8.91 -0.03
CA LYS A 22 1.38 -10.29 0.34
C LYS A 22 1.30 -10.45 1.86
N GLU A 23 2.29 -9.97 2.60
CA GLU A 23 2.31 -10.09 4.06
C GLU A 23 1.17 -9.28 4.70
N ILE A 24 0.88 -8.08 4.18
CA ILE A 24 -0.29 -7.29 4.63
C ILE A 24 -1.59 -8.07 4.41
N ALA A 25 -1.75 -8.75 3.26
CA ALA A 25 -2.93 -9.57 3.00
C ALA A 25 -3.07 -10.72 4.01
N VAL A 26 -1.95 -11.38 4.35
CA VAL A 26 -1.91 -12.46 5.37
C VAL A 26 -2.35 -11.92 6.74
N GLU A 27 -1.80 -10.79 7.17
CA GLU A 27 -2.14 -10.25 8.50
C GLU A 27 -3.60 -9.76 8.58
N LEU A 28 -4.11 -9.10 7.53
CA LEU A 28 -5.49 -8.64 7.53
C LEU A 28 -6.51 -9.80 7.47
N VAL A 29 -6.23 -10.88 6.74
CA VAL A 29 -7.13 -12.04 6.72
C VAL A 29 -7.15 -12.76 8.07
N LYS A 30 -6.03 -12.84 8.79
CA LYS A 30 -5.96 -13.38 10.16
C LYS A 30 -6.81 -12.55 11.14
N CYS A 31 -6.90 -11.22 10.92
CA CYS A 31 -7.78 -10.34 11.70
C CYS A 31 -9.27 -10.47 11.34
N GLY A 32 -9.62 -11.33 10.37
CA GLY A 32 -11.01 -11.56 9.95
C GLY A 32 -11.53 -10.52 8.96
N CYS A 33 -10.65 -9.78 8.27
CA CYS A 33 -11.04 -8.86 7.20
C CYS A 33 -11.51 -9.61 5.96
N ASN A 34 -12.46 -9.03 5.22
CA ASN A 34 -12.72 -9.38 3.84
C ASN A 34 -11.69 -8.69 2.95
N LEU A 35 -11.11 -9.39 1.99
CA LEU A 35 -10.05 -8.83 1.15
C LEU A 35 -10.47 -8.74 -0.31
N PHE A 36 -10.15 -7.61 -0.94
CA PHE A 36 -10.09 -7.46 -2.38
C PHE A 36 -8.62 -7.19 -2.77
N LEU A 37 -8.03 -8.14 -3.49
CA LEU A 37 -6.61 -8.11 -3.86
C LEU A 37 -6.44 -7.69 -5.30
N THR A 38 -5.52 -6.78 -5.60
CA THR A 38 -5.20 -6.45 -6.99
C THR A 38 -3.70 -6.35 -7.25
N GLY A 39 -3.32 -6.70 -8.47
CA GLY A 39 -1.96 -6.71 -8.98
C GLY A 39 -1.94 -7.06 -10.47
N LYS A 40 -0.79 -6.92 -11.13
CA LYS A 40 -0.66 -7.16 -12.59
C LYS A 40 -0.63 -8.64 -12.99
N GLN A 41 -0.34 -9.57 -12.08
CA GLN A 41 -0.08 -10.97 -12.40
C GLN A 41 -1.17 -11.87 -11.81
N GLU A 42 -2.08 -12.33 -12.67
CA GLU A 42 -3.23 -13.14 -12.28
C GLU A 42 -2.81 -14.42 -11.53
N LYS A 43 -1.88 -15.21 -12.09
CA LYS A 43 -1.38 -16.44 -11.47
C LYS A 43 -0.82 -16.22 -10.06
N LYS A 44 -0.17 -15.05 -9.81
CA LYS A 44 0.31 -14.72 -8.46
C LYS A 44 -0.83 -14.34 -7.51
N LEU A 45 -1.90 -13.72 -8.00
CA LEU A 45 -3.09 -13.42 -7.20
C LEU A 45 -3.84 -14.71 -6.84
N GLU A 46 -4.00 -15.64 -7.78
CA GLU A 46 -4.58 -16.96 -7.53
C GLU A 46 -3.79 -17.74 -6.48
N LYS A 47 -2.46 -17.79 -6.66
CA LYS A 47 -1.58 -18.43 -5.68
C LYS A 47 -1.73 -17.79 -4.31
N LEU A 48 -1.68 -16.45 -4.23
CA LEU A 48 -1.83 -15.73 -2.96
C LEU A 48 -3.18 -16.05 -2.30
N LYS A 49 -4.27 -16.05 -3.06
CA LYS A 49 -5.59 -16.45 -2.54
C LYS A 49 -5.57 -17.88 -2.00
N GLY A 50 -4.91 -18.82 -2.70
CA GLY A 50 -4.71 -20.18 -2.22
C GLY A 50 -3.90 -20.24 -0.92
N ASP A 51 -2.77 -19.54 -0.87
CA ASP A 51 -1.86 -19.50 0.29
C ASP A 51 -2.55 -18.96 1.56
N ILE A 52 -3.42 -17.94 1.42
CA ILE A 52 -4.12 -17.33 2.56
C ILE A 52 -5.43 -18.05 2.94
N ASN A 53 -5.90 -19.00 2.13
CA ASN A 53 -7.16 -19.68 2.35
C ASN A 53 -7.21 -20.43 3.70
N GLN A 54 -6.06 -20.90 4.19
CA GLN A 54 -5.95 -21.55 5.50
C GLN A 54 -6.30 -20.64 6.70
N TYR A 55 -6.28 -19.32 6.51
CA TYR A 55 -6.62 -18.33 7.54
C TYR A 55 -8.07 -17.85 7.45
N ILE A 56 -8.79 -18.23 6.38
CA ILE A 56 -10.18 -17.81 6.19
C ILE A 56 -11.07 -18.61 7.13
N LYS A 57 -11.86 -17.90 7.95
CA LYS A 57 -12.89 -18.48 8.83
C LYS A 57 -14.28 -18.20 8.25
N ASN A 58 -14.77 -16.95 8.43
CA ASN A 58 -16.07 -16.49 7.93
C ASN A 58 -15.92 -15.26 7.01
N ASN A 59 -14.69 -14.89 6.67
CA ASN A 59 -14.33 -13.77 5.80
C ASN A 59 -14.14 -14.23 4.36
N SER A 60 -14.20 -13.30 3.42
CA SER A 60 -14.07 -13.57 1.99
C SER A 60 -12.80 -12.96 1.39
N VAL A 61 -12.25 -13.64 0.38
CA VAL A 61 -11.12 -13.12 -0.40
C VAL A 61 -11.48 -13.11 -1.87
N GLN A 62 -11.51 -11.94 -2.46
CA GLN A 62 -11.71 -11.69 -3.88
C GLN A 62 -10.44 -11.15 -4.50
N TYR A 63 -10.25 -11.31 -5.80
CA TYR A 63 -9.17 -10.66 -6.51
C TYR A 63 -9.56 -10.26 -7.93
N GLN A 64 -8.82 -9.31 -8.48
CA GLN A 64 -8.86 -8.92 -9.87
C GLN A 64 -7.46 -8.53 -10.31
N HIS A 65 -6.95 -9.18 -11.37
CA HIS A 65 -5.75 -8.67 -12.03
C HIS A 65 -6.08 -7.35 -12.72
N THR A 66 -5.19 -6.38 -12.59
CA THR A 66 -5.44 -5.02 -13.08
C THR A 66 -4.12 -4.34 -13.37
N ASP A 67 -3.96 -3.76 -14.54
CA ASP A 67 -2.96 -2.72 -14.75
C ASP A 67 -3.54 -1.39 -14.27
N LEU A 68 -3.09 -0.96 -13.09
CA LEU A 68 -3.54 0.28 -12.46
C LEU A 68 -3.19 1.55 -13.25
N LEU A 69 -2.26 1.45 -14.22
CA LEU A 69 -1.91 2.54 -15.14
C LEU A 69 -2.93 2.68 -16.28
N ASN A 70 -3.67 1.62 -16.56
CA ASN A 70 -4.76 1.64 -17.54
C ASN A 70 -6.03 2.17 -16.88
N SER A 71 -6.48 3.37 -17.29
CA SER A 71 -7.66 4.02 -16.70
C SER A 71 -8.95 3.20 -16.87
N ASN A 72 -9.10 2.45 -17.95
CA ASN A 72 -10.28 1.61 -18.16
C ASN A 72 -10.29 0.42 -17.20
N GLU A 73 -9.13 -0.22 -16.99
CA GLU A 73 -9.00 -1.32 -16.05
C GLU A 73 -9.16 -0.84 -14.60
N LEU A 74 -8.62 0.32 -14.25
CA LEU A 74 -8.81 0.93 -12.93
C LEU A 74 -10.29 1.23 -12.67
N ASN A 75 -11.01 1.79 -13.63
CA ASN A 75 -12.45 2.02 -13.53
C ASN A 75 -13.24 0.71 -13.42
N TYR A 76 -12.84 -0.31 -14.18
CA TYR A 76 -13.44 -1.65 -14.09
C TYR A 76 -13.21 -2.30 -12.72
N LEU A 77 -11.99 -2.18 -12.18
CA LEU A 77 -11.66 -2.63 -10.82
C LEU A 77 -12.59 -2.00 -9.78
N ILE A 78 -12.75 -0.67 -9.83
CA ILE A 78 -13.63 0.07 -8.91
C ILE A 78 -15.07 -0.46 -9.00
N LYS A 79 -15.60 -0.64 -10.22
CA LYS A 79 -16.94 -1.21 -10.42
C LYS A 79 -17.06 -2.63 -9.85
N LYS A 80 -16.06 -3.49 -10.06
CA LYS A 80 -16.04 -4.84 -9.49
C LYS A 80 -16.01 -4.85 -7.97
N ILE A 81 -15.20 -3.98 -7.36
CA ILE A 81 -15.16 -3.84 -5.90
C ILE A 81 -16.53 -3.48 -5.37
N ARG A 82 -17.18 -2.44 -5.94
CA ARG A 82 -18.52 -2.00 -5.52
C ARG A 82 -19.60 -3.06 -5.71
N ALA A 83 -19.47 -3.91 -6.73
CA ALA A 83 -20.41 -5.02 -6.93
C ALA A 83 -20.26 -6.15 -5.90
N LYS A 84 -19.09 -6.27 -5.25
CA LYS A 84 -18.79 -7.32 -4.26
C LYS A 84 -18.89 -6.83 -2.83
N PHE A 85 -18.45 -5.60 -2.59
CA PHE A 85 -18.45 -4.95 -1.28
C PHE A 85 -19.19 -3.62 -1.42
N ASN A 86 -20.18 -3.38 -0.58
CA ASN A 86 -20.91 -2.12 -0.58
C ASN A 86 -20.00 -0.91 -0.34
N SER A 87 -18.98 -1.10 0.50
CA SER A 87 -17.97 -0.08 0.84
C SER A 87 -16.61 -0.72 1.04
N ILE A 88 -15.56 0.08 0.93
CA ILE A 88 -14.21 -0.26 1.40
C ILE A 88 -13.96 0.49 2.70
N ASP A 89 -13.65 -0.24 3.73
CA ASP A 89 -13.34 0.29 5.05
C ASP A 89 -11.83 0.58 5.22
N VAL A 90 -10.99 -0.25 4.59
CA VAL A 90 -9.52 -0.14 4.65
C VAL A 90 -8.94 -0.14 3.25
N LEU A 91 -8.24 0.93 2.88
CA LEU A 91 -7.52 1.06 1.62
C LEU A 91 -6.01 0.99 1.86
N ILE A 92 -5.34 -0.02 1.29
CA ILE A 92 -3.88 -0.18 1.34
C ILE A 92 -3.29 0.11 -0.05
N ASN A 93 -2.71 1.28 -0.22
CA ASN A 93 -1.98 1.67 -1.41
C ASN A 93 -0.52 1.18 -1.29
N CYS A 94 -0.27 -0.06 -1.74
CA CYS A 94 1.04 -0.71 -1.69
C CYS A 94 1.66 -0.93 -3.08
N ALA A 95 0.91 -0.73 -4.17
CA ALA A 95 1.46 -0.78 -5.51
C ALA A 95 2.45 0.38 -5.74
N GLY A 96 3.57 0.09 -6.38
CA GLY A 96 4.57 1.10 -6.72
C GLY A 96 5.71 0.53 -7.55
N ILE A 97 6.48 1.43 -8.15
CA ILE A 97 7.72 1.13 -8.87
C ILE A 97 8.85 2.03 -8.38
N PHE A 98 10.06 1.57 -8.59
CA PHE A 98 11.29 2.24 -8.16
C PHE A 98 12.25 2.37 -9.35
N PRO A 99 12.10 3.36 -10.24
CA PRO A 99 13.08 3.64 -11.29
C PRO A 99 14.39 4.16 -10.70
N VAL A 100 15.51 3.64 -11.23
CA VAL A 100 16.88 3.99 -10.82
C VAL A 100 17.67 4.30 -12.06
N ASN A 101 17.90 5.57 -12.34
CA ASN A 101 18.70 6.05 -13.46
C ASN A 101 19.30 7.43 -13.15
N PRO A 102 20.49 7.76 -13.68
CA PRO A 102 20.96 9.16 -13.71
C PRO A 102 19.92 10.06 -14.36
N ILE A 103 19.80 11.31 -13.90
CA ILE A 103 18.79 12.26 -14.42
C ILE A 103 18.87 12.42 -15.95
N SER A 104 20.07 12.36 -16.54
CA SER A 104 20.28 12.46 -17.98
C SER A 104 19.76 11.27 -18.79
N LYS A 105 19.44 10.15 -18.13
CA LYS A 105 18.92 8.92 -18.75
C LYS A 105 17.45 8.67 -18.45
N ASN A 106 16.84 9.47 -17.60
CA ASN A 106 15.42 9.37 -17.30
C ASN A 106 14.59 9.83 -18.50
N SER A 107 13.58 9.07 -18.88
CA SER A 107 12.59 9.48 -19.86
C SER A 107 11.36 10.12 -19.20
N LEU A 108 10.60 10.92 -19.96
CA LEU A 108 9.32 11.44 -19.50
C LEU A 108 8.33 10.30 -19.27
N ASP A 109 8.35 9.24 -20.07
CA ASP A 109 7.49 8.06 -19.90
C ASP A 109 7.76 7.34 -18.58
N GLU A 110 9.03 7.21 -18.16
CA GLU A 110 9.36 6.67 -16.83
C GLU A 110 8.85 7.58 -15.70
N TYR A 111 9.00 8.90 -15.87
CA TYR A 111 8.48 9.89 -14.92
C TYR A 111 6.95 9.75 -14.79
N ASP A 112 6.23 9.80 -15.90
CA ASP A 112 4.78 9.71 -15.93
C ASP A 112 4.29 8.37 -15.39
N THR A 113 4.93 7.27 -15.75
CA THR A 113 4.62 5.93 -15.23
C THR A 113 4.76 5.89 -13.71
N CYS A 114 5.87 6.40 -13.18
CA CYS A 114 6.14 6.41 -11.75
C CYS A 114 5.16 7.33 -10.99
N MET A 115 4.94 8.54 -11.47
CA MET A 115 3.99 9.48 -10.86
C MET A 115 2.56 8.96 -10.92
N ASN A 116 2.16 8.37 -12.04
CA ASN A 116 0.83 7.79 -12.19
C ASN A 116 0.61 6.62 -11.22
N LEU A 117 1.55 5.67 -11.13
CA LEU A 117 1.38 4.52 -10.26
C LEU A 117 1.53 4.89 -8.77
N ASN A 118 2.58 5.64 -8.42
CA ASN A 118 2.92 5.89 -7.02
C ASN A 118 2.07 7.01 -6.37
N VAL A 119 1.45 7.90 -7.16
CA VAL A 119 0.73 9.09 -6.64
C VAL A 119 -0.70 9.16 -7.16
N ARG A 120 -0.91 9.17 -8.50
CA ARG A 120 -2.25 9.35 -9.09
C ARG A 120 -3.18 8.19 -8.73
N VAL A 121 -2.72 6.95 -8.78
CA VAL A 121 -3.53 5.78 -8.41
C VAL A 121 -3.98 5.84 -6.94
N PRO A 122 -3.11 6.06 -5.94
CA PRO A 122 -3.52 6.31 -4.56
C PRO A 122 -4.55 7.44 -4.41
N PHE A 123 -4.36 8.56 -5.11
CA PHE A 123 -5.32 9.67 -5.12
C PHE A 123 -6.69 9.24 -5.65
N VAL A 124 -6.74 8.55 -6.81
CA VAL A 124 -8.01 8.11 -7.43
C VAL A 124 -8.76 7.16 -6.50
N LEU A 125 -8.07 6.18 -5.91
CA LEU A 125 -8.67 5.21 -5.00
C LEU A 125 -9.13 5.86 -3.69
N ALA A 126 -8.33 6.76 -3.12
CA ALA A 126 -8.72 7.52 -1.94
C ALA A 126 -9.96 8.38 -2.21
N LYS A 127 -9.97 9.16 -3.33
CA LYS A 127 -11.13 9.95 -3.76
C LYS A 127 -12.39 9.11 -3.91
N GLU A 128 -12.26 7.89 -4.42
CA GLU A 128 -13.42 7.01 -4.67
C GLU A 128 -13.97 6.42 -3.38
N PHE A 129 -13.12 5.85 -2.53
CA PHE A 129 -13.55 5.07 -1.38
C PHE A 129 -13.70 5.88 -0.09
N SER A 130 -13.07 7.06 0.01
CA SER A 130 -13.26 7.94 1.19
C SER A 130 -14.71 8.42 1.34
N LYS A 131 -15.49 8.51 0.26
CA LYS A 131 -16.90 8.90 0.30
C LYS A 131 -17.72 8.00 1.23
N ASP A 132 -17.51 6.69 1.11
CA ASP A 132 -18.20 5.72 1.97
C ASP A 132 -17.64 5.74 3.39
N MET A 133 -16.32 5.88 3.54
CA MET A 133 -15.67 6.01 4.84
C MET A 133 -16.20 7.23 5.62
N VAL A 134 -16.33 8.38 4.95
CA VAL A 134 -16.91 9.61 5.53
C VAL A 134 -18.37 9.38 5.94
N LYS A 135 -19.19 8.80 5.06
CA LYS A 135 -20.59 8.49 5.35
C LYS A 135 -20.77 7.54 6.54
N ASN A 136 -19.84 6.59 6.69
CA ASN A 136 -19.87 5.58 7.76
C ASN A 136 -19.13 6.06 9.04
N GLU A 137 -18.57 7.26 9.04
CA GLU A 137 -17.74 7.82 10.11
C GLU A 137 -16.64 6.86 10.57
N TRP A 138 -16.11 6.08 9.63
CA TRP A 138 -15.04 5.12 9.87
C TRP A 138 -14.28 4.78 8.60
N GLY A 139 -12.97 4.84 8.63
CA GLY A 139 -12.12 4.43 7.53
C GLY A 139 -10.63 4.42 7.88
N ARG A 140 -9.87 3.64 7.10
CA ARG A 140 -8.41 3.59 7.20
C ARG A 140 -7.81 3.66 5.80
N ILE A 141 -6.98 4.66 5.55
CA ILE A 141 -6.21 4.80 4.31
C ILE A 141 -4.73 4.68 4.65
N VAL A 142 -4.06 3.68 4.09
CA VAL A 142 -2.63 3.45 4.29
C VAL A 142 -1.91 3.64 2.96
N ASN A 143 -1.02 4.61 2.91
CA ASN A 143 -0.15 4.87 1.78
C ASN A 143 1.27 4.37 2.11
N ILE A 144 1.76 3.39 1.34
CA ILE A 144 3.13 2.90 1.50
C ILE A 144 4.08 3.84 0.75
N ALA A 145 4.67 4.75 1.51
CA ALA A 145 5.69 5.67 1.02
C ALA A 145 7.09 5.03 1.03
N SER A 146 8.07 5.70 1.58
CA SER A 146 9.45 5.24 1.72
C SER A 146 10.23 6.21 2.60
N SER A 147 11.34 5.78 3.20
CA SER A 147 12.34 6.70 3.74
C SER A 147 12.80 7.74 2.71
N GLY A 148 12.72 7.39 1.42
CA GLY A 148 12.95 8.29 0.29
C GLY A 148 11.96 9.44 0.14
N ALA A 149 10.88 9.49 0.93
CA ALA A 149 9.96 10.64 0.98
C ALA A 149 10.50 11.84 1.78
N TYR A 150 11.66 11.72 2.41
CA TYR A 150 12.23 12.72 3.32
C TYR A 150 13.64 13.20 2.95
N ASN A 151 14.25 12.60 1.95
CA ASN A 151 15.62 12.93 1.53
C ASN A 151 15.82 12.70 0.03
N GLY A 152 16.93 13.20 -0.50
CA GLY A 152 17.40 12.93 -1.85
C GLY A 152 18.45 11.80 -1.87
N LEU A 153 18.59 11.11 -3.00
CA LEU A 153 19.68 10.18 -3.28
C LEU A 153 19.97 10.18 -4.78
N LYS A 154 21.23 10.01 -5.12
CA LYS A 154 21.70 9.93 -6.52
C LYS A 154 20.90 8.85 -7.28
N ASN A 155 20.64 9.09 -8.55
CA ASN A 155 19.96 8.18 -9.49
C ASN A 155 18.49 7.84 -9.16
N THR A 156 17.87 8.45 -8.17
CA THR A 156 16.51 8.14 -7.71
C THR A 156 15.53 9.30 -7.80
N THR A 157 15.85 10.28 -8.66
CA THR A 157 15.09 11.54 -8.76
C THR A 157 13.59 11.30 -8.96
N ILE A 158 13.20 10.48 -9.94
CA ILE A 158 11.78 10.21 -10.23
C ILE A 158 11.09 9.54 -9.04
N TYR A 159 11.69 8.47 -8.50
CA TYR A 159 11.11 7.74 -7.38
C TYR A 159 10.91 8.61 -6.14
N ARG A 160 11.97 9.34 -5.75
CA ARG A 160 11.90 10.17 -4.54
C ARG A 160 10.92 11.32 -4.70
N SER A 161 10.87 11.95 -5.89
CA SER A 161 9.83 12.94 -6.19
C SER A 161 8.43 12.37 -6.00
N SER A 162 8.18 11.15 -6.50
CA SER A 162 6.88 10.50 -6.32
C SER A 162 6.56 10.18 -4.84
N LYS A 163 7.56 9.78 -4.05
CA LYS A 163 7.34 9.47 -2.62
C LYS A 163 7.17 10.74 -1.75
N HIS A 164 7.84 11.84 -2.10
CA HIS A 164 7.55 13.17 -1.50
C HIS A 164 6.12 13.62 -1.84
N ALA A 165 5.70 13.46 -3.10
CA ALA A 165 4.33 13.78 -3.51
C ALA A 165 3.28 12.93 -2.77
N LEU A 166 3.53 11.63 -2.60
CA LEU A 166 2.65 10.72 -1.85
C LEU A 166 2.57 11.10 -0.36
N LEU A 167 3.68 11.55 0.24
CA LEU A 167 3.69 12.09 1.60
C LEU A 167 2.81 13.34 1.70
N GLY A 168 2.95 14.28 0.76
CA GLY A 168 2.11 15.48 0.69
C GLY A 168 0.62 15.15 0.54
N LEU A 169 0.29 14.20 -0.35
CA LEU A 169 -1.07 13.69 -0.50
C LEU A 169 -1.61 13.10 0.81
N SER A 170 -0.80 12.29 1.50
CA SER A 170 -1.21 11.66 2.76
C SER A 170 -1.50 12.68 3.85
N ARG A 171 -0.69 13.73 3.96
CA ARG A 171 -0.89 14.86 4.90
C ARG A 171 -2.20 15.60 4.64
N SER A 172 -2.49 15.88 3.37
CA SER A 172 -3.72 16.55 2.97
C SER A 172 -4.95 15.69 3.27
N LEU A 173 -4.93 14.40 2.89
CA LEU A 173 -5.99 13.46 3.21
C LEU A 173 -6.23 13.31 4.72
N TYR A 174 -5.17 13.26 5.52
CA TYR A 174 -5.30 13.21 6.98
C TYR A 174 -6.07 14.43 7.51
N ASN A 175 -5.66 15.64 7.10
CA ASN A 175 -6.31 16.86 7.59
C ASN A 175 -7.75 17.01 7.11
N GLU A 176 -8.06 16.58 5.90
CA GLU A 176 -9.39 16.66 5.31
C GLU A 176 -10.36 15.64 5.90
N LEU A 177 -9.89 14.44 6.29
CA LEU A 177 -10.75 13.32 6.61
C LEU A 177 -10.83 12.98 8.11
N LYS A 178 -9.92 13.49 8.94
CA LYS A 178 -9.82 13.15 10.38
C LYS A 178 -11.10 13.44 11.18
N GLU A 179 -11.84 14.47 10.83
CA GLU A 179 -13.08 14.86 11.52
C GLU A 179 -14.21 13.83 11.32
N PHE A 180 -14.11 13.01 10.28
CA PHE A 180 -15.04 11.92 10.00
C PHE A 180 -14.54 10.56 10.50
N ASN A 181 -13.56 10.53 11.42
CA ASN A 181 -12.91 9.29 11.91
C ASN A 181 -12.29 8.44 10.78
N VAL A 182 -11.95 9.07 9.65
CA VAL A 182 -11.18 8.44 8.58
C VAL A 182 -9.70 8.74 8.80
N ARG A 183 -8.94 7.72 9.14
CA ARG A 183 -7.53 7.84 9.51
C ARG A 183 -6.63 7.54 8.35
N THR A 184 -5.80 8.49 7.98
CA THR A 184 -4.81 8.32 6.93
C THR A 184 -3.42 8.13 7.54
N PHE A 185 -2.74 7.07 7.10
CA PHE A 185 -1.39 6.72 7.52
C PHE A 185 -0.44 6.76 6.33
N CYS A 186 0.67 7.46 6.47
CA CYS A 186 1.81 7.42 5.57
C CYS A 186 2.90 6.57 6.20
N ILE A 187 3.03 5.32 5.77
CA ILE A 187 4.05 4.40 6.27
C ILE A 187 5.26 4.48 5.37
N SER A 188 6.39 4.85 5.94
CA SER A 188 7.64 5.16 5.24
C SER A 188 8.76 4.21 5.66
N PRO A 189 8.79 2.98 5.14
CA PRO A 189 9.85 2.03 5.46
C PRO A 189 11.17 2.40 4.77
N GLY A 190 12.27 1.99 5.39
CA GLY A 190 13.56 1.86 4.74
C GLY A 190 13.60 0.63 3.82
N PRO A 191 14.79 0.08 3.51
CA PRO A 191 14.92 -1.10 2.66
C PRO A 191 14.19 -2.33 3.24
N ILE A 192 13.45 -3.05 2.39
CA ILE A 192 12.63 -4.22 2.76
C ILE A 192 13.14 -5.46 2.01
N LYS A 193 13.19 -6.62 2.67
CA LYS A 193 13.50 -7.93 2.06
C LYS A 193 12.41 -8.35 1.07
N THR A 194 12.50 -7.84 -0.16
CA THR A 194 11.57 -8.13 -1.27
C THR A 194 12.35 -8.25 -2.57
N GLU A 195 11.72 -8.76 -3.64
CA GLU A 195 12.36 -8.77 -4.96
C GLU A 195 12.75 -7.35 -5.42
N MET A 196 11.87 -6.36 -5.18
CA MET A 196 12.21 -4.94 -5.43
C MET A 196 13.45 -4.51 -4.64
N GLY A 197 13.56 -4.89 -3.37
CA GLY A 197 14.73 -4.60 -2.54
C GLY A 197 16.02 -5.22 -3.09
N LYS A 198 15.96 -6.46 -3.58
CA LYS A 198 17.10 -7.11 -4.24
C LYS A 198 17.54 -6.39 -5.52
N ASP A 199 16.58 -5.96 -6.34
CA ASP A 199 16.87 -5.26 -7.58
C ASP A 199 17.49 -3.88 -7.34
N ILE A 200 17.08 -3.21 -6.26
CA ILE A 200 17.64 -1.92 -5.83
C ILE A 200 19.10 -2.08 -5.41
N ILE A 201 19.40 -3.06 -4.54
CA ILE A 201 20.79 -3.32 -4.11
C ILE A 201 21.71 -3.51 -5.31
N LYS A 202 21.33 -4.37 -6.23
CA LYS A 202 22.14 -4.65 -7.44
C LYS A 202 22.47 -3.40 -8.24
N LYS A 203 21.59 -2.39 -8.22
CA LYS A 203 21.72 -1.17 -9.02
C LYS A 203 22.39 -0.01 -8.27
N GLU A 204 22.17 0.12 -6.98
CA GLU A 204 22.58 1.30 -6.20
C GLU A 204 23.75 1.04 -5.28
N ASN A 205 23.76 -0.09 -4.61
CA ASN A 205 24.79 -0.42 -3.61
C ASN A 205 24.99 -1.93 -3.53
N PRO A 206 25.75 -2.53 -4.48
CA PRO A 206 25.97 -3.98 -4.54
C PRO A 206 26.57 -4.59 -3.26
N ASP A 207 27.29 -3.76 -2.48
CA ASP A 207 27.98 -4.18 -1.25
C ASP A 207 27.06 -4.11 -0.01
N GLU A 208 25.81 -3.61 -0.16
CA GLU A 208 24.87 -3.54 0.96
C GLU A 208 24.35 -4.93 1.31
N ASP A 209 24.39 -5.28 2.60
CA ASP A 209 23.91 -6.56 3.09
C ASP A 209 22.38 -6.64 3.03
N TYR A 210 21.87 -7.46 2.11
CA TYR A 210 20.43 -7.71 1.97
C TYR A 210 19.82 -8.30 3.24
N GLU A 211 20.57 -9.08 4.02
CA GLU A 211 20.09 -9.68 5.26
C GLU A 211 19.79 -8.64 6.35
N SER A 212 20.41 -7.47 6.25
CA SER A 212 20.11 -6.34 7.13
C SER A 212 18.77 -5.64 6.82
N PHE A 213 18.11 -5.96 5.70
CA PHE A 213 16.84 -5.31 5.31
C PHE A 213 15.70 -5.73 6.23
N MET A 214 14.71 -4.85 6.37
CA MET A 214 13.54 -5.10 7.21
C MET A 214 12.70 -6.27 6.69
N ASN A 215 12.25 -7.11 7.60
CA ASN A 215 11.36 -8.22 7.30
C ASN A 215 9.95 -7.67 6.93
N PRO A 216 9.41 -8.00 5.74
CA PRO A 216 8.09 -7.53 5.32
C PRO A 216 6.95 -7.99 6.24
N THR A 217 7.07 -9.16 6.89
CA THR A 217 6.09 -9.67 7.85
C THR A 217 5.99 -8.74 9.06
N GLN A 218 7.12 -8.31 9.63
CA GLN A 218 7.13 -7.38 10.78
C GLN A 218 6.52 -6.02 10.43
N ILE A 219 6.73 -5.55 9.19
CA ILE A 219 6.11 -4.31 8.72
C ILE A 219 4.59 -4.50 8.58
N ALA A 220 4.14 -5.63 8.07
CA ALA A 220 2.72 -5.94 7.93
C ALA A 220 2.02 -6.06 9.28
N GLU A 221 2.63 -6.73 10.26
CA GLU A 221 2.16 -6.80 11.66
C GLU A 221 2.03 -5.40 12.26
N PHE A 222 3.05 -4.55 12.07
CA PHE A 222 3.02 -3.18 12.56
C PHE A 222 1.92 -2.34 11.89
N ILE A 223 1.75 -2.44 10.56
CA ILE A 223 0.65 -1.77 9.84
C ILE A 223 -0.70 -2.21 10.41
N THR A 224 -0.91 -3.51 10.57
CA THR A 224 -2.15 -4.06 11.13
C THR A 224 -2.39 -3.57 12.55
N PHE A 225 -1.34 -3.49 13.36
CA PHE A 225 -1.41 -2.93 14.71
C PHE A 225 -1.88 -1.46 14.68
N VAL A 226 -1.24 -0.58 13.90
CA VAL A 226 -1.60 0.85 13.90
C VAL A 226 -2.99 1.14 13.35
N ILE A 227 -3.46 0.42 12.34
CA ILE A 227 -4.81 0.60 11.81
C ILE A 227 -5.91 0.02 12.70
N SER A 228 -5.55 -0.86 13.65
CA SER A 228 -6.46 -1.44 14.63
C SER A 228 -6.76 -0.50 15.81
N PHE A 229 -6.07 0.62 15.93
CA PHE A 229 -6.38 1.62 16.96
C PHE A 229 -7.62 2.42 16.58
N ASP A 230 -8.51 2.62 17.56
CA ASP A 230 -9.76 3.38 17.41
C ASP A 230 -10.04 4.32 18.58
N ASN A 231 -9.01 4.72 19.28
CA ASN A 231 -9.06 5.78 20.29
C ASN A 231 -8.66 7.14 19.66
N ASN A 232 -8.58 8.19 20.44
CA ASN A 232 -8.23 9.54 19.96
C ASN A 232 -6.74 9.73 19.60
N LEU A 233 -5.95 8.64 19.61
CA LEU A 233 -4.54 8.69 19.27
C LEU A 233 -4.31 8.24 17.83
N ILE A 234 -3.55 9.02 17.06
CA ILE A 234 -3.07 8.66 15.74
C ILE A 234 -1.65 9.20 15.51
N SER A 235 -0.81 8.40 14.87
CA SER A 235 0.43 8.86 14.27
C SER A 235 0.27 8.77 12.74
N PRO A 236 -0.04 9.89 12.05
CA PRO A 236 -0.35 9.87 10.62
C PRO A 236 0.88 9.63 9.75
N GLU A 237 2.07 9.94 10.26
CA GLU A 237 3.35 9.72 9.57
C GLU A 237 4.24 8.80 10.39
N ILE A 238 4.59 7.67 9.82
CA ILE A 238 5.37 6.65 10.51
C ILE A 238 6.58 6.28 9.67
N ARG A 239 7.76 6.58 10.19
CA ARG A 239 9.03 6.16 9.61
C ARG A 239 9.48 4.87 10.27
N LEU A 240 9.77 3.86 9.45
CA LEU A 240 10.31 2.60 9.93
C LEU A 240 11.77 2.50 9.51
N GLY A 241 12.64 2.32 10.48
CA GLY A 241 14.06 2.11 10.30
C GLY A 241 14.47 0.72 10.77
N ARG A 242 15.62 0.24 10.30
CA ARG A 242 16.25 -0.97 10.81
C ARG A 242 17.11 -0.64 12.02
N ILE A 243 17.22 -1.58 12.93
CA ILE A 243 18.27 -1.60 13.97
C ILE A 243 19.42 -2.44 13.41
N LYS A 244 20.66 -2.01 13.66
CA LYS A 244 21.85 -2.73 13.17
C LYS A 244 21.94 -4.13 13.77
#